data_7d16ee7afef03e6cafeef3f7916400b8
#
_entry.id   7d16ee7afef03e6cafeef3f7916400b8
#
_cell.length_a   1.000
_cell.length_b   1.000
_cell.length_c   1.000
_cell.angle_alpha   90.00
_cell.angle_beta   90.00
_cell.angle_gamma   90.00
#
_symmetry.space_group_name_H-M   'P 1'
#
loop_
_entity.id
_entity.type
_entity.pdbx_description
1 polymer ?
#
loop_
_entity_poly.entity_id
_entity_poly.type
_entity_poly.pdbx_seq_one_letter_code
_entity_poly.pdbx_strand_id
1 'polypeptide(L)'
;GSFICIPNFNLMFETGIEKNAITPMCYRTAESSTVKEGTYYITIRPFSADEQIEQNVILIVNKDPDTSGSTATSKETTTTINGLPTAVSMQDELNLTVQTVYTDSNLQGKNVPSAGFSVYINQTPYEVSGITLQNGVAAIKISVSEANGFHMGENAITVSYAGAANEKYRALPSQANETVSVNPIAVKMQYDTIQQTAAYTGLKQSCFVSTVNVVRSDNGQTVDSQVKPEVFYRQDGKNVVPVQPGSYEVWFKVTGNQYDVIAEKVGTFTITAAKPSIRLTAETENGNSVHLYAKVDGVRNGSIPLGSISFYQDGTIIKAQEKLVYGEADTVVSGLKRGGSYQFKAVYEPDDKDGQTYYETVTSEAATVTIKEDSSTGGGGTTGGGSSSGGSGTTGGGSSSGGGGTAGGGSSSGGSG
;
A
#
# COMPACT_ATOMS: atom_id res chain seq x y z
N GLY A 1 7.24 41.42 -3.37
CA GLY A 1 6.04 41.79 -4.04
C GLY A 1 5.95 43.32 -4.16
N SER A 2 5.95 43.84 -5.38
CA SER A 2 5.79 45.28 -5.62
C SER A 2 4.30 45.57 -5.66
N PHE A 3 3.85 46.47 -4.81
CA PHE A 3 2.48 47.00 -4.89
C PHE A 3 2.40 48.03 -6.01
N ILE A 4 1.54 47.79 -6.99
CA ILE A 4 1.22 48.84 -7.99
C ILE A 4 0.04 49.62 -7.42
N CYS A 5 0.28 50.84 -6.95
CA CYS A 5 -0.78 51.78 -6.63
C CYS A 5 -1.24 52.39 -7.94
N ILE A 6 -2.43 52.09 -8.41
CA ILE A 6 -3.03 52.78 -9.57
C ILE A 6 -3.75 54.02 -9.04
N PRO A 7 -3.21 55.21 -9.23
CA PRO A 7 -3.89 56.43 -8.78
C PRO A 7 -5.15 56.64 -9.62
N ASN A 8 -6.27 56.88 -8.95
CA ASN A 8 -7.60 57.16 -9.50
C ASN A 8 -8.43 55.95 -9.99
N PHE A 9 -8.28 54.82 -9.35
CA PHE A 9 -9.16 53.71 -9.58
C PHE A 9 -10.32 53.75 -8.56
N ASN A 10 -11.49 54.19 -8.98
CA ASN A 10 -12.70 54.09 -8.18
C ASN A 10 -13.44 52.83 -8.59
N LEU A 11 -13.28 51.76 -7.79
CA LEU A 11 -14.13 50.58 -7.85
C LEU A 11 -15.46 50.94 -7.20
N MET A 12 -16.49 51.17 -8.00
CA MET A 12 -17.86 51.21 -7.51
C MET A 12 -18.43 49.78 -7.54
N PHE A 13 -18.59 49.17 -6.40
CA PHE A 13 -19.33 47.96 -6.27
C PHE A 13 -20.82 48.32 -6.20
N GLU A 14 -21.61 47.90 -7.18
CA GLU A 14 -23.04 47.89 -7.03
C GLU A 14 -23.40 46.77 -6.04
N THR A 15 -24.18 47.13 -5.01
CA THR A 15 -24.72 46.16 -4.03
C THR A 15 -25.67 45.21 -4.75
N GLY A 16 -25.22 43.96 -5.01
CA GLY A 16 -26.03 42.94 -5.69
C GLY A 16 -25.27 41.98 -6.56
N ILE A 17 -23.96 42.06 -6.61
CA ILE A 17 -23.13 41.07 -7.33
C ILE A 17 -23.14 39.76 -6.52
N GLU A 18 -23.66 38.70 -7.11
CA GLU A 18 -23.60 37.37 -6.53
C GLU A 18 -22.14 36.96 -6.28
N LYS A 19 -21.90 36.34 -5.14
CA LYS A 19 -20.62 35.72 -4.81
C LYS A 19 -20.21 34.84 -5.99
N ASN A 20 -19.06 35.13 -6.63
CA ASN A 20 -18.46 34.43 -7.77
C ASN A 20 -18.88 34.88 -9.19
N ALA A 21 -19.61 35.97 -9.37
CA ALA A 21 -19.78 36.56 -10.68
C ALA A 21 -18.51 37.31 -11.11
N ILE A 22 -17.81 36.84 -12.13
CA ILE A 22 -16.72 37.59 -12.78
C ILE A 22 -17.38 38.51 -13.81
N THR A 23 -17.54 39.77 -13.47
CA THR A 23 -18.04 40.76 -14.41
C THR A 23 -16.86 41.38 -15.15
N PRO A 24 -16.73 41.26 -16.47
CA PRO A 24 -15.66 41.93 -17.21
C PRO A 24 -15.86 43.45 -17.11
N MET A 25 -14.93 44.10 -16.46
CA MET A 25 -14.90 45.55 -16.40
C MET A 25 -13.79 46.05 -17.30
N CYS A 26 -14.17 46.71 -18.41
CA CYS A 26 -13.24 47.39 -19.30
C CYS A 26 -13.05 48.80 -18.84
N TYR A 27 -11.88 49.15 -18.33
CA TYR A 27 -11.52 50.52 -18.01
C TYR A 27 -10.47 51.05 -19.00
N ARG A 28 -10.66 52.26 -19.44
CA ARG A 28 -9.65 52.99 -20.21
C ARG A 28 -8.71 53.69 -19.23
N THR A 29 -7.42 53.33 -19.26
CA THR A 29 -6.39 54.07 -18.51
C THR A 29 -6.11 55.41 -19.21
N ALA A 30 -5.83 56.45 -18.42
CA ALA A 30 -5.43 57.73 -18.98
C ALA A 30 -4.10 57.60 -19.75
N GLU A 31 -3.90 58.43 -20.76
CA GLU A 31 -2.76 58.38 -21.71
C GLU A 31 -1.35 58.46 -21.09
N SER A 32 -1.24 58.66 -19.79
CA SER A 32 0.03 58.74 -19.05
C SER A 32 0.32 57.55 -18.17
N SER A 33 -0.38 56.41 -18.33
CA SER A 33 -0.17 55.26 -17.43
C SER A 33 1.12 54.51 -17.74
N THR A 34 1.90 54.26 -16.72
CA THR A 34 3.12 53.42 -16.77
C THR A 34 2.83 51.92 -16.74
N VAL A 35 1.57 51.54 -16.84
CA VAL A 35 1.15 50.13 -16.80
C VAL A 35 1.49 49.49 -18.13
N LYS A 36 2.35 48.49 -18.12
CA LYS A 36 2.73 47.73 -19.30
C LYS A 36 1.66 46.70 -19.67
N GLU A 37 1.65 46.28 -20.93
CA GLU A 37 0.85 45.13 -21.34
C GLU A 37 1.19 43.92 -20.49
N GLY A 38 0.18 43.17 -20.11
CA GLY A 38 0.35 41.93 -19.34
C GLY A 38 -0.88 41.55 -18.53
N THR A 39 -0.79 40.41 -17.93
CA THR A 39 -1.80 39.93 -17.00
C THR A 39 -1.34 40.27 -15.58
N TYR A 40 -2.18 40.95 -14.85
CA TYR A 40 -1.93 41.37 -13.48
C TYR A 40 -2.91 40.63 -12.56
N TYR A 41 -2.36 40.01 -11.52
CA TYR A 41 -3.15 39.38 -10.48
C TYR A 41 -3.30 40.36 -9.33
N ILE A 42 -4.52 40.77 -9.03
CA ILE A 42 -4.83 41.71 -7.98
C ILE A 42 -5.61 40.99 -6.89
N THR A 43 -5.06 40.92 -5.69
CA THR A 43 -5.79 40.46 -4.52
C THR A 43 -6.44 41.66 -3.83
N ILE A 44 -7.76 41.71 -3.79
CA ILE A 44 -8.53 42.73 -3.08
C ILE A 44 -8.82 42.18 -1.68
N ARG A 45 -8.36 42.92 -0.67
CA ARG A 45 -8.67 42.66 0.73
C ARG A 45 -9.57 43.77 1.24
N PRO A 46 -10.81 43.49 1.62
CA PRO A 46 -11.65 44.51 2.24
C PRO A 46 -11.05 44.94 3.59
N PHE A 47 -11.17 46.21 3.89
CA PHE A 47 -10.65 46.83 5.11
C PHE A 47 -11.64 46.61 6.29
N SER A 48 -11.96 45.36 6.61
CA SER A 48 -12.78 45.01 7.75
C SER A 48 -12.01 44.10 8.69
N ALA A 49 -12.01 44.43 9.98
CA ALA A 49 -11.25 43.69 10.97
C ALA A 49 -11.82 42.27 11.27
N ASP A 50 -13.02 41.97 10.82
CA ASP A 50 -13.76 40.76 11.25
C ASP A 50 -13.98 39.70 10.17
N GLU A 51 -13.67 39.98 8.91
CA GLU A 51 -13.77 39.01 7.83
C GLU A 51 -12.55 39.04 6.89
N GLN A 52 -11.78 37.97 6.88
CA GLN A 52 -10.69 37.79 5.89
C GLN A 52 -11.28 37.26 4.57
N ILE A 53 -12.00 38.11 3.83
CA ILE A 53 -12.44 37.78 2.48
C ILE A 53 -11.35 38.28 1.54
N GLU A 54 -10.58 37.38 0.98
CA GLU A 54 -9.65 37.68 -0.11
C GLU A 54 -10.35 37.38 -1.44
N GLN A 55 -10.42 38.40 -2.31
CA GLN A 55 -10.89 38.20 -3.67
C GLN A 55 -9.76 38.46 -4.65
N ASN A 56 -9.43 37.44 -5.44
CA ASN A 56 -8.45 37.57 -6.50
C ASN A 56 -9.13 38.05 -7.78
N VAL A 57 -8.64 39.17 -8.33
CA VAL A 57 -9.12 39.73 -9.59
C VAL A 57 -7.99 39.64 -10.59
N ILE A 58 -8.29 39.17 -11.78
CA ILE A 58 -7.33 39.16 -12.89
C ILE A 58 -7.59 40.40 -13.75
N LEU A 59 -6.60 41.28 -13.81
CA LEU A 59 -6.60 42.45 -14.70
C LEU A 59 -5.72 42.14 -15.91
N ILE A 60 -6.32 42.05 -17.08
CA ILE A 60 -5.59 41.92 -18.34
C ILE A 60 -5.43 43.32 -18.93
N VAL A 61 -4.18 43.79 -19.02
CA VAL A 61 -3.84 45.04 -19.66
C VAL A 61 -3.33 44.73 -21.06
N ASN A 62 -4.12 45.06 -22.05
CA ASN A 62 -3.72 44.93 -23.44
C ASN A 62 -3.25 46.31 -23.97
N LYS A 63 -2.32 46.28 -24.92
CA LYS A 63 -1.96 47.47 -25.67
C LYS A 63 -3.20 47.96 -26.37
N ASP A 64 -3.50 49.25 -26.18
CA ASP A 64 -4.50 49.91 -27.03
C ASP A 64 -3.95 49.95 -28.47
N PRO A 65 -4.52 49.18 -29.40
CA PRO A 65 -4.04 49.23 -30.79
C PRO A 65 -4.26 50.58 -31.47
N ASP A 66 -4.88 51.53 -30.77
CA ASP A 66 -5.45 52.74 -31.39
C ASP A 66 -4.64 54.01 -31.21
N THR A 67 -3.37 53.94 -30.78
CA THR A 67 -2.50 55.16 -30.80
C THR A 67 -1.99 55.50 -32.20
N SER A 68 -2.43 54.78 -33.25
CA SER A 68 -1.95 54.96 -34.62
C SER A 68 -3.03 55.42 -35.63
N GLY A 69 -4.10 56.09 -35.18
CA GLY A 69 -5.04 56.73 -36.09
C GLY A 69 -5.94 55.76 -36.90
N SER A 70 -6.15 54.54 -36.41
CA SER A 70 -7.06 53.57 -37.02
C SER A 70 -8.52 54.04 -36.86
N THR A 71 -9.26 54.12 -37.96
CA THR A 71 -10.70 54.40 -38.01
C THR A 71 -11.57 53.17 -37.75
N ALA A 72 -10.98 52.09 -37.24
CA ALA A 72 -11.68 50.83 -37.00
C ALA A 72 -12.79 51.00 -35.95
N THR A 73 -14.01 50.62 -36.32
CA THR A 73 -15.17 50.72 -35.44
C THR A 73 -15.16 49.59 -34.42
N SER A 74 -15.25 49.92 -33.13
CA SER A 74 -15.33 48.94 -32.05
C SER A 74 -16.62 48.14 -32.16
N LYS A 75 -16.51 46.82 -32.03
CA LYS A 75 -17.59 45.85 -32.09
C LYS A 75 -17.50 44.86 -30.96
N GLU A 76 -18.60 44.66 -30.26
CA GLU A 76 -18.70 43.66 -29.19
C GLU A 76 -18.59 42.27 -29.72
N THR A 77 -18.04 41.39 -28.91
CA THR A 77 -17.94 39.94 -29.19
C THR A 77 -18.53 39.14 -28.07
N THR A 78 -18.84 37.89 -28.37
CA THR A 78 -19.22 36.87 -27.39
C THR A 78 -18.33 35.66 -27.57
N THR A 79 -17.76 35.19 -26.47
CA THR A 79 -16.97 33.97 -26.43
C THR A 79 -17.83 32.83 -25.82
N THR A 80 -17.71 31.65 -26.36
CA THR A 80 -18.39 30.44 -25.87
C THR A 80 -17.40 29.27 -25.78
N ILE A 81 -17.62 28.40 -24.83
CA ILE A 81 -16.91 27.13 -24.67
C ILE A 81 -17.84 26.01 -25.10
N ASN A 82 -17.42 25.20 -26.07
CA ASN A 82 -18.19 24.09 -26.59
C ASN A 82 -17.43 22.77 -26.32
N GLY A 83 -18.19 21.70 -26.13
CA GLY A 83 -17.64 20.36 -25.90
C GLY A 83 -17.29 20.08 -24.44
N LEU A 84 -17.64 20.98 -23.50
CA LEU A 84 -17.45 20.74 -22.09
C LEU A 84 -18.50 19.72 -21.60
N PRO A 85 -18.07 18.54 -21.06
CA PRO A 85 -18.98 17.60 -20.45
C PRO A 85 -19.43 18.10 -19.08
N THR A 86 -20.52 17.60 -18.56
CA THR A 86 -21.01 17.93 -17.21
C THR A 86 -20.11 17.38 -16.11
N ALA A 87 -19.43 16.27 -16.36
CA ALA A 87 -18.51 15.64 -15.42
C ALA A 87 -17.36 14.93 -16.14
N VAL A 88 -16.23 14.86 -15.46
CA VAL A 88 -15.00 14.16 -15.86
C VAL A 88 -14.36 13.51 -14.63
N SER A 89 -13.31 12.74 -14.81
CA SER A 89 -12.48 12.23 -13.71
C SER A 89 -11.10 12.89 -13.73
N MET A 90 -10.41 12.86 -12.59
CA MET A 90 -8.98 13.17 -12.58
C MET A 90 -8.24 12.32 -13.61
N GLN A 91 -7.17 12.88 -14.18
CA GLN A 91 -6.36 12.29 -15.27
C GLN A 91 -7.09 12.19 -16.63
N ASP A 92 -8.30 12.69 -16.76
CA ASP A 92 -8.95 12.82 -18.05
C ASP A 92 -8.36 13.98 -18.85
N GLU A 93 -8.66 14.00 -20.16
CA GLU A 93 -8.34 15.11 -21.07
C GLU A 93 -9.65 15.72 -21.56
N LEU A 94 -9.82 17.02 -21.35
CA LEU A 94 -10.90 17.81 -21.93
C LEU A 94 -10.49 18.29 -23.31
N ASN A 95 -11.32 18.01 -24.30
CA ASN A 95 -11.17 18.50 -25.68
C ASN A 95 -12.26 19.55 -25.94
N LEU A 96 -11.91 20.81 -25.87
CA LEU A 96 -12.83 21.93 -25.92
C LEU A 96 -12.66 22.72 -27.23
N THR A 97 -13.74 23.31 -27.69
CA THR A 97 -13.72 24.28 -28.78
C THR A 97 -14.17 25.65 -28.23
N VAL A 98 -13.29 26.62 -28.29
CA VAL A 98 -13.61 28.01 -27.98
C VAL A 98 -14.06 28.69 -29.26
N GLN A 99 -15.19 29.38 -29.21
CA GLN A 99 -15.71 30.16 -30.33
C GLN A 99 -15.98 31.59 -29.89
N THR A 100 -15.46 32.57 -30.67
CA THR A 100 -15.73 33.98 -30.47
C THR A 100 -16.36 34.56 -31.72
N VAL A 101 -17.48 35.21 -31.57
CA VAL A 101 -18.25 35.83 -32.67
C VAL A 101 -18.61 37.28 -32.34
N TYR A 102 -18.85 38.09 -33.36
CA TYR A 102 -19.45 39.41 -33.15
C TYR A 102 -20.91 39.29 -32.70
N THR A 103 -21.33 40.17 -31.78
CA THR A 103 -22.74 40.23 -31.34
C THR A 103 -23.61 41.02 -32.33
N ASP A 104 -23.02 41.88 -33.17
CA ASP A 104 -23.71 42.67 -34.19
C ASP A 104 -24.24 41.76 -35.28
N SER A 105 -25.56 41.75 -35.47
CA SER A 105 -26.26 40.94 -36.50
C SER A 105 -25.77 41.21 -37.92
N ASN A 106 -25.31 42.42 -38.23
CA ASN A 106 -24.73 42.77 -39.51
C ASN A 106 -23.35 42.16 -39.77
N LEU A 107 -22.73 41.65 -38.72
CA LEU A 107 -21.44 40.96 -38.76
C LEU A 107 -21.58 39.45 -38.54
N GLN A 108 -22.80 38.94 -38.50
CA GLN A 108 -23.03 37.52 -38.35
C GLN A 108 -22.33 36.74 -39.49
N GLY A 109 -21.56 35.71 -39.12
CA GLY A 109 -20.75 34.90 -40.02
C GLY A 109 -19.45 35.58 -40.48
N LYS A 110 -19.11 36.79 -40.01
CA LYS A 110 -17.80 37.40 -40.18
C LYS A 110 -16.86 36.92 -39.11
N ASN A 111 -15.63 36.58 -39.51
CA ASN A 111 -14.59 36.15 -38.59
C ASN A 111 -14.12 37.34 -37.72
N VAL A 112 -13.99 37.07 -36.44
CA VAL A 112 -13.26 38.02 -35.56
C VAL A 112 -11.76 37.93 -35.88
N PRO A 113 -11.00 39.05 -35.71
CA PRO A 113 -9.56 38.99 -35.90
C PRO A 113 -8.90 37.95 -35.02
N SER A 114 -7.84 37.32 -35.54
CA SER A 114 -7.03 36.38 -34.75
C SER A 114 -6.36 37.09 -33.60
N ALA A 115 -6.47 36.52 -32.39
CA ALA A 115 -5.86 37.02 -31.17
C ALA A 115 -5.52 35.87 -30.23
N GLY A 116 -4.62 36.16 -29.30
CA GLY A 116 -4.38 35.28 -28.16
C GLY A 116 -5.59 35.20 -27.26
N PHE A 117 -5.66 34.14 -26.51
CA PHE A 117 -6.62 34.00 -25.43
C PHE A 117 -5.96 33.35 -24.22
N SER A 118 -6.58 33.56 -23.08
CA SER A 118 -6.13 33.00 -21.80
C SER A 118 -7.17 32.03 -21.26
N VAL A 119 -6.71 30.95 -20.68
CA VAL A 119 -7.54 29.95 -20.02
C VAL A 119 -7.20 29.93 -18.54
N TYR A 120 -8.22 29.83 -17.71
CA TYR A 120 -8.08 29.74 -16.25
C TYR A 120 -8.93 28.59 -15.73
N ILE A 121 -8.35 27.85 -14.79
CA ILE A 121 -9.04 26.81 -14.04
C ILE A 121 -9.13 27.28 -12.59
N ASN A 122 -10.33 27.51 -12.09
CA ASN A 122 -10.54 28.04 -10.73
C ASN A 122 -9.68 29.29 -10.46
N GLN A 123 -9.63 30.20 -11.45
CA GLN A 123 -8.80 31.43 -11.42
C GLN A 123 -7.28 31.19 -11.52
N THR A 124 -6.82 29.94 -11.59
CA THR A 124 -5.42 29.63 -11.84
C THR A 124 -5.15 29.63 -13.35
N PRO A 125 -4.13 30.36 -13.84
CA PRO A 125 -3.78 30.37 -15.26
C PRO A 125 -3.41 28.97 -15.72
N TYR A 126 -3.99 28.56 -16.85
CA TYR A 126 -3.63 27.36 -17.56
C TYR A 126 -2.81 27.73 -18.81
N GLU A 127 -1.60 27.20 -18.90
CA GLU A 127 -0.70 27.48 -20.02
C GLU A 127 -1.20 26.81 -21.30
N VAL A 128 -1.66 27.65 -22.24
CA VAL A 128 -2.10 27.23 -23.59
C VAL A 128 -1.09 27.75 -24.60
N SER A 129 0.11 27.16 -24.63
CA SER A 129 1.17 27.63 -25.50
C SER A 129 0.87 27.39 -26.98
N GLY A 130 1.06 28.44 -27.81
CA GLY A 130 1.01 28.33 -29.26
C GLY A 130 -0.39 28.25 -29.88
N ILE A 131 -1.46 28.32 -29.10
CA ILE A 131 -2.83 28.29 -29.61
C ILE A 131 -3.40 29.71 -29.69
N THR A 132 -3.89 30.06 -30.86
CA THR A 132 -4.56 31.37 -31.13
C THR A 132 -5.91 31.11 -31.74
N LEU A 133 -6.87 32.04 -31.48
CA LEU A 133 -8.15 32.02 -32.19
C LEU A 133 -7.90 32.33 -33.67
N GLN A 134 -8.22 31.36 -34.51
CA GLN A 134 -8.20 31.50 -35.96
C GLN A 134 -9.63 31.58 -36.46
N ASN A 135 -9.98 32.69 -37.14
CA ASN A 135 -11.36 32.89 -37.62
C ASN A 135 -12.42 32.74 -36.50
N GLY A 136 -12.07 33.15 -35.27
CA GLY A 136 -12.95 33.09 -34.12
C GLY A 136 -13.08 31.69 -33.49
N VAL A 137 -12.28 30.70 -33.89
CA VAL A 137 -12.35 29.31 -33.35
C VAL A 137 -10.96 28.85 -32.92
N ALA A 138 -10.88 28.20 -31.77
CA ALA A 138 -9.69 27.47 -31.31
C ALA A 138 -10.09 26.16 -30.66
N ALA A 139 -9.34 25.10 -30.95
CA ALA A 139 -9.44 23.84 -30.23
C ALA A 139 -8.36 23.81 -29.13
N ILE A 140 -8.76 23.45 -27.93
CA ILE A 140 -7.85 23.36 -26.77
C ILE A 140 -8.00 22.01 -26.10
N LYS A 141 -6.88 21.53 -25.55
CA LYS A 141 -6.83 20.32 -24.73
C LYS A 141 -6.37 20.70 -23.34
N ILE A 142 -7.09 20.25 -22.35
CA ILE A 142 -6.82 20.54 -20.95
C ILE A 142 -6.75 19.21 -20.20
N SER A 143 -5.58 18.93 -19.60
CA SER A 143 -5.43 17.76 -18.72
C SER A 143 -6.01 18.06 -17.35
N VAL A 144 -6.92 17.22 -16.89
CA VAL A 144 -7.59 17.33 -15.58
C VAL A 144 -6.64 16.82 -14.49
N SER A 145 -5.99 17.76 -13.78
CA SER A 145 -5.06 17.43 -12.71
C SER A 145 -4.99 18.55 -11.67
N GLU A 146 -4.60 18.22 -10.45
CA GLU A 146 -4.37 19.21 -9.39
C GLU A 146 -3.29 20.22 -9.77
N ALA A 147 -2.25 19.78 -10.48
CA ALA A 147 -1.19 20.65 -10.99
C ALA A 147 -1.71 21.73 -11.95
N ASN A 148 -2.82 21.47 -12.62
CA ASN A 148 -3.50 22.38 -13.54
C ASN A 148 -4.64 23.17 -12.88
N GLY A 149 -4.76 23.11 -11.56
CA GLY A 149 -5.75 23.88 -10.79
C GLY A 149 -7.11 23.20 -10.61
N PHE A 150 -7.28 21.95 -11.04
CA PHE A 150 -8.49 21.18 -10.77
C PHE A 150 -8.50 20.60 -9.36
N HIS A 151 -9.69 20.47 -8.79
CA HIS A 151 -9.94 19.75 -7.53
C HIS A 151 -11.20 18.91 -7.66
N MET A 152 -11.40 18.01 -6.71
CA MET A 152 -12.62 17.20 -6.69
C MET A 152 -13.86 18.08 -6.49
N GLY A 153 -14.93 17.75 -7.18
CA GLY A 153 -16.17 18.53 -7.19
C GLY A 153 -16.22 19.55 -8.32
N GLU A 154 -16.92 20.65 -8.12
CA GLU A 154 -17.16 21.65 -9.15
C GLU A 154 -15.92 22.51 -9.42
N ASN A 155 -15.60 22.70 -10.69
CA ASN A 155 -14.47 23.50 -11.17
C ASN A 155 -14.94 24.48 -12.25
N ALA A 156 -14.48 25.72 -12.17
CA ALA A 156 -14.76 26.74 -13.15
C ALA A 156 -13.67 26.79 -14.23
N ILE A 157 -14.07 26.82 -15.47
CA ILE A 157 -13.20 27.02 -16.63
C ILE A 157 -13.56 28.37 -17.26
N THR A 158 -12.61 29.29 -17.24
CA THR A 158 -12.79 30.63 -17.83
C THR A 158 -11.87 30.77 -19.03
N VAL A 159 -12.42 31.21 -20.15
CA VAL A 159 -11.67 31.53 -21.36
C VAL A 159 -11.90 32.99 -21.73
N SER A 160 -10.83 33.74 -21.87
CA SER A 160 -10.85 35.15 -22.20
C SER A 160 -10.22 35.39 -23.56
N TYR A 161 -10.97 35.98 -24.48
CA TYR A 161 -10.49 36.51 -25.75
C TYR A 161 -9.93 37.94 -25.55
N ALA A 162 -8.70 38.18 -25.95
CA ALA A 162 -8.02 39.44 -25.68
C ALA A 162 -8.53 40.63 -26.54
N GLY A 163 -9.31 40.34 -27.58
CA GLY A 163 -9.67 41.32 -28.57
C GLY A 163 -8.54 41.55 -29.59
N ALA A 164 -8.91 41.99 -30.78
CA ALA A 164 -7.96 42.39 -31.82
C ALA A 164 -8.62 43.34 -32.84
N ALA A 165 -7.83 44.03 -33.61
CA ALA A 165 -8.33 44.92 -34.68
C ALA A 165 -7.89 44.40 -36.05
N ASN A 166 -8.74 44.66 -37.04
CA ASN A 166 -8.39 44.64 -38.45
C ASN A 166 -8.63 46.05 -39.06
N GLU A 167 -8.46 46.21 -40.35
CA GLU A 167 -8.59 47.50 -41.03
C GLU A 167 -9.96 48.16 -40.83
N LYS A 168 -11.01 47.37 -40.59
CA LYS A 168 -12.40 47.86 -40.58
C LYS A 168 -13.04 47.83 -39.19
N TYR A 169 -12.73 46.77 -38.42
CA TYR A 169 -13.37 46.52 -37.13
C TYR A 169 -12.34 46.22 -36.05
N ARG A 170 -12.64 46.72 -34.85
CA ARG A 170 -11.97 46.36 -33.61
C ARG A 170 -12.90 45.42 -32.83
N ALA A 171 -12.57 44.13 -32.75
CA ALA A 171 -13.26 43.19 -31.89
C ALA A 171 -12.88 43.48 -30.44
N LEU A 172 -13.87 43.75 -29.60
CA LEU A 172 -13.65 43.99 -28.17
C LEU A 172 -13.37 42.66 -27.44
N PRO A 173 -12.66 42.67 -26.30
CA PRO A 173 -12.47 41.51 -25.48
C PRO A 173 -13.80 40.89 -25.00
N SER A 174 -13.83 39.59 -24.83
CA SER A 174 -14.97 38.85 -24.26
C SER A 174 -14.48 37.61 -23.54
N GLN A 175 -15.33 37.07 -22.67
CA GLN A 175 -15.01 35.84 -21.96
C GLN A 175 -16.20 34.88 -21.86
N ALA A 176 -15.90 33.62 -21.64
CA ALA A 176 -16.84 32.61 -21.27
C ALA A 176 -16.41 31.96 -19.94
N ASN A 177 -17.38 31.59 -19.13
CA ASN A 177 -17.18 30.89 -17.88
C ASN A 177 -18.17 29.72 -17.81
N GLU A 178 -17.64 28.51 -17.69
CA GLU A 178 -18.42 27.28 -17.60
C GLU A 178 -17.93 26.46 -16.44
N THR A 179 -18.75 25.53 -15.96
CA THR A 179 -18.39 24.62 -14.86
C THR A 179 -18.38 23.18 -15.28
N VAL A 180 -17.48 22.40 -14.68
CA VAL A 180 -17.39 20.96 -14.84
C VAL A 180 -17.20 20.30 -13.48
N SER A 181 -17.89 19.19 -13.23
CA SER A 181 -17.68 18.40 -12.02
C SER A 181 -16.55 17.40 -12.23
N VAL A 182 -15.56 17.40 -11.31
CA VAL A 182 -14.51 16.39 -11.30
C VAL A 182 -14.86 15.32 -10.28
N ASN A 183 -15.08 14.12 -10.76
CA ASN A 183 -15.44 12.95 -9.97
C ASN A 183 -14.20 12.09 -9.65
N PRO A 184 -14.23 11.26 -8.59
CA PRO A 184 -13.23 10.25 -8.38
C PRO A 184 -13.09 9.32 -9.59
N ILE A 185 -11.87 8.84 -9.81
CA ILE A 185 -11.61 7.84 -10.85
C ILE A 185 -12.24 6.52 -10.41
N ALA A 186 -13.17 6.00 -11.18
CA ALA A 186 -13.69 4.65 -10.98
C ALA A 186 -12.58 3.64 -11.26
N VAL A 187 -12.24 2.84 -10.24
CA VAL A 187 -11.14 1.88 -10.32
C VAL A 187 -11.59 0.45 -10.07
N LYS A 188 -10.81 -0.49 -10.58
CA LYS A 188 -10.91 -1.93 -10.28
C LYS A 188 -9.51 -2.47 -10.01
N MET A 189 -9.44 -3.59 -9.28
CA MET A 189 -8.19 -4.25 -8.98
C MET A 189 -7.95 -5.40 -9.96
N GLN A 190 -6.71 -5.51 -10.43
CA GLN A 190 -6.20 -6.66 -11.18
C GLN A 190 -5.10 -7.31 -10.35
N TYR A 191 -5.25 -8.59 -10.06
CA TYR A 191 -4.30 -9.35 -9.27
C TYR A 191 -4.18 -10.76 -9.84
N ASP A 192 -2.99 -11.34 -9.62
CA ASP A 192 -2.71 -12.71 -10.02
C ASP A 192 -3.14 -13.70 -8.92
N THR A 193 -2.28 -14.68 -8.66
CA THR A 193 -2.57 -15.72 -7.66
C THR A 193 -2.36 -15.19 -6.24
N ILE A 194 -3.31 -15.49 -5.36
CA ILE A 194 -3.21 -15.28 -3.93
C ILE A 194 -2.73 -16.59 -3.28
N GLN A 195 -1.72 -16.52 -2.42
CA GLN A 195 -1.34 -17.67 -1.59
C GLN A 195 -2.51 -18.04 -0.68
N GLN A 196 -3.01 -19.25 -0.82
CA GLN A 196 -4.22 -19.68 -0.13
C GLN A 196 -3.97 -20.29 1.25
N THR A 197 -2.77 -20.83 1.50
CA THR A 197 -2.46 -21.57 2.72
C THR A 197 -1.08 -21.23 3.28
N ALA A 198 -0.95 -21.28 4.61
CA ALA A 198 0.32 -21.27 5.33
C ALA A 198 0.19 -22.10 6.60
N ALA A 199 1.28 -22.71 7.07
CA ALA A 199 1.28 -23.43 8.34
C ALA A 199 1.33 -22.44 9.53
N TYR A 200 0.74 -22.81 10.65
CA TYR A 200 0.76 -22.03 11.89
C TYR A 200 2.19 -21.78 12.37
N THR A 201 2.49 -20.54 12.74
CA THR A 201 3.81 -20.12 13.23
C THR A 201 3.76 -19.44 14.59
N GLY A 202 2.58 -19.18 15.12
CA GLY A 202 2.35 -18.37 16.33
C GLY A 202 2.47 -16.87 16.11
N LEU A 203 2.86 -16.42 14.92
CA LEU A 203 3.00 -15.01 14.56
C LEU A 203 1.93 -14.59 13.56
N LYS A 204 1.73 -13.29 13.44
CA LYS A 204 0.92 -12.71 12.36
C LYS A 204 1.40 -13.20 11.01
N GLN A 205 0.47 -13.67 10.20
CA GLN A 205 0.71 -14.11 8.84
C GLN A 205 -0.10 -13.28 7.86
N SER A 206 0.33 -13.28 6.61
CA SER A 206 -0.38 -12.63 5.52
C SER A 206 -0.30 -13.51 4.28
N CYS A 207 -1.34 -13.47 3.46
CA CYS A 207 -1.27 -14.04 2.13
C CYS A 207 -0.22 -13.30 1.29
N PHE A 208 0.49 -14.04 0.46
CA PHE A 208 1.35 -13.46 -0.55
C PHE A 208 0.51 -13.22 -1.82
N VAL A 209 0.67 -12.05 -2.42
CA VAL A 209 0.08 -11.69 -3.70
C VAL A 209 1.24 -11.25 -4.60
N SER A 210 1.41 -11.91 -5.74
CA SER A 210 2.56 -11.67 -6.62
C SER A 210 2.51 -10.29 -7.27
N THR A 211 1.33 -9.90 -7.76
CA THR A 211 1.10 -8.58 -8.38
C THR A 211 -0.31 -8.10 -8.04
N VAL A 212 -0.43 -6.82 -7.69
CA VAL A 212 -1.71 -6.14 -7.60
C VAL A 212 -1.58 -4.79 -8.27
N ASN A 213 -2.40 -4.56 -9.28
CA ASN A 213 -2.49 -3.30 -9.98
C ASN A 213 -3.87 -2.69 -9.77
N VAL A 214 -3.89 -1.38 -9.59
CA VAL A 214 -5.14 -0.61 -9.60
C VAL A 214 -5.26 0.03 -10.97
N VAL A 215 -6.35 -0.26 -11.65
CA VAL A 215 -6.58 0.21 -13.02
C VAL A 215 -7.92 0.94 -13.11
N ARG A 216 -8.03 1.86 -14.04
CA ARG A 216 -9.28 2.51 -14.36
C ARG A 216 -10.32 1.48 -14.83
N SER A 217 -11.55 1.62 -14.37
CA SER A 217 -12.63 0.69 -14.74
C SER A 217 -13.05 0.81 -16.20
N ASP A 218 -12.95 2.02 -16.77
CA ASP A 218 -13.39 2.37 -18.13
C ASP A 218 -12.46 1.83 -19.22
N ASN A 219 -11.14 1.99 -19.06
CA ASN A 219 -10.17 1.69 -20.12
C ASN A 219 -9.08 0.68 -19.71
N GLY A 220 -9.02 0.29 -18.45
CA GLY A 220 -8.03 -0.68 -17.94
C GLY A 220 -6.61 -0.14 -17.81
N GLN A 221 -6.39 1.17 -17.99
CA GLN A 221 -5.08 1.77 -17.77
C GLN A 221 -4.74 1.80 -16.28
N THR A 222 -3.49 1.52 -15.94
CA THR A 222 -2.98 1.67 -14.58
C THR A 222 -3.09 3.14 -14.17
N VAL A 223 -3.67 3.41 -13.01
CA VAL A 223 -3.82 4.78 -12.50
C VAL A 223 -2.46 5.34 -12.10
N ASP A 224 -1.96 5.03 -10.96
CA ASP A 224 -0.63 5.42 -10.50
C ASP A 224 0.05 4.17 -9.95
N SER A 225 1.28 3.91 -10.35
CA SER A 225 2.06 2.76 -9.89
C SER A 225 2.31 2.76 -8.38
N GLN A 226 2.20 3.90 -7.73
CA GLN A 226 2.34 4.04 -6.27
C GLN A 226 1.05 3.71 -5.51
N VAL A 227 -0.10 3.70 -6.18
CA VAL A 227 -1.37 3.31 -5.56
C VAL A 227 -1.39 1.80 -5.35
N LYS A 228 -1.30 1.39 -4.10
CA LYS A 228 -1.38 -0.01 -3.70
C LYS A 228 -2.62 -0.23 -2.85
N PRO A 229 -3.36 -1.32 -3.08
CA PRO A 229 -4.49 -1.64 -2.22
C PRO A 229 -4.00 -2.02 -0.82
N GLU A 230 -4.77 -1.62 0.18
CA GLU A 230 -4.64 -2.13 1.54
C GLU A 230 -5.17 -3.56 1.59
N VAL A 231 -4.39 -4.49 2.16
CA VAL A 231 -4.82 -5.88 2.39
C VAL A 231 -5.28 -6.02 3.82
N PHE A 232 -6.49 -6.49 4.03
CA PHE A 232 -7.02 -6.80 5.35
C PHE A 232 -7.80 -8.12 5.34
N TYR A 233 -8.06 -8.64 6.54
CA TYR A 233 -8.67 -9.96 6.69
C TYR A 233 -9.93 -9.85 7.52
N ARG A 234 -10.91 -10.69 7.18
CA ARG A 234 -12.15 -10.84 7.94
C ARG A 234 -12.40 -12.29 8.33
N GLN A 235 -13.01 -12.45 9.48
CA GLN A 235 -13.57 -13.70 9.97
C GLN A 235 -14.89 -13.37 10.68
N ASP A 236 -15.96 -14.07 10.35
CA ASP A 236 -17.30 -13.82 10.89
C ASP A 236 -17.75 -12.35 10.78
N GLY A 237 -17.42 -11.71 9.63
CA GLY A 237 -17.75 -10.32 9.33
C GLY A 237 -16.93 -9.26 10.06
N LYS A 238 -15.96 -9.65 10.90
CA LYS A 238 -15.10 -8.74 11.65
C LYS A 238 -13.69 -8.69 11.08
N ASN A 239 -13.07 -7.52 11.13
CA ASN A 239 -11.66 -7.40 10.78
C ASN A 239 -10.80 -8.10 11.84
N VAL A 240 -9.89 -8.95 11.39
CA VAL A 240 -9.01 -9.75 12.24
C VAL A 240 -7.57 -9.74 11.73
N VAL A 241 -6.65 -10.11 12.61
CA VAL A 241 -5.25 -10.36 12.23
C VAL A 241 -5.05 -11.87 12.18
N PRO A 242 -4.65 -12.47 11.05
CA PRO A 242 -4.43 -13.89 10.93
C PRO A 242 -3.22 -14.33 11.78
N VAL A 243 -3.45 -15.06 12.84
CA VAL A 243 -2.42 -15.62 13.73
C VAL A 243 -2.71 -17.09 14.00
N GLN A 244 -3.95 -17.44 14.29
CA GLN A 244 -4.37 -18.78 14.69
C GLN A 244 -4.72 -19.64 13.47
N PRO A 245 -4.68 -20.97 13.58
CA PRO A 245 -5.24 -21.85 12.56
C PRO A 245 -6.69 -21.49 12.26
N GLY A 246 -7.07 -21.53 11.00
CA GLY A 246 -8.42 -21.16 10.59
C GLY A 246 -8.45 -20.52 9.21
N SER A 247 -9.65 -20.19 8.77
CA SER A 247 -9.92 -19.65 7.45
C SER A 247 -10.27 -18.17 7.55
N TYR A 248 -9.61 -17.34 6.76
CA TYR A 248 -9.72 -15.88 6.76
C TYR A 248 -10.11 -15.40 5.38
N GLU A 249 -11.14 -14.58 5.29
CA GLU A 249 -11.45 -13.88 4.06
C GLU A 249 -10.38 -12.83 3.79
N VAL A 250 -9.85 -12.79 2.58
CA VAL A 250 -8.89 -11.78 2.12
C VAL A 250 -9.64 -10.70 1.37
N TRP A 251 -9.46 -9.47 1.80
CA TRP A 251 -10.07 -8.29 1.22
C TRP A 251 -9.00 -7.31 0.78
N PHE A 252 -9.21 -6.69 -0.37
CA PHE A 252 -8.44 -5.55 -0.83
C PHE A 252 -9.30 -4.31 -0.75
N LYS A 253 -8.67 -3.18 -0.40
CA LYS A 253 -9.32 -1.88 -0.34
C LYS A 253 -8.44 -0.83 -0.98
N VAL A 254 -9.00 -0.06 -1.91
CA VAL A 254 -8.38 1.14 -2.46
C VAL A 254 -9.02 2.35 -1.81
N THR A 255 -8.19 3.28 -1.34
CA THR A 255 -8.62 4.55 -0.77
C THR A 255 -7.75 5.66 -1.35
N GLY A 256 -8.32 6.84 -1.47
CA GLY A 256 -7.62 8.04 -1.91
C GLY A 256 -8.63 9.09 -2.34
N ASN A 257 -8.26 10.36 -2.28
CA ASN A 257 -9.18 11.45 -2.64
C ASN A 257 -9.54 11.47 -4.12
N GLN A 258 -8.67 10.88 -4.97
CA GLN A 258 -8.84 10.90 -6.42
C GLN A 258 -9.50 9.61 -6.96
N TYR A 259 -9.77 8.62 -6.12
CA TYR A 259 -10.30 7.32 -6.51
C TYR A 259 -11.59 7.00 -5.77
N ASP A 260 -12.47 6.27 -6.41
CA ASP A 260 -13.59 5.66 -5.71
C ASP A 260 -13.08 4.69 -4.64
N VAL A 261 -13.71 4.75 -3.48
CA VAL A 261 -13.40 3.80 -2.40
C VAL A 261 -14.00 2.46 -2.74
N ILE A 262 -13.17 1.50 -3.10
CA ILE A 262 -13.60 0.13 -3.34
C ILE A 262 -13.00 -0.81 -2.31
N ALA A 263 -13.81 -1.77 -1.87
CA ALA A 263 -13.34 -2.89 -1.05
C ALA A 263 -14.00 -4.15 -1.58
N GLU A 264 -13.20 -5.16 -1.92
CA GLU A 264 -13.72 -6.43 -2.45
C GLU A 264 -13.04 -7.62 -1.79
N LYS A 265 -13.83 -8.72 -1.65
CA LYS A 265 -13.30 -10.01 -1.24
C LYS A 265 -12.60 -10.65 -2.44
N VAL A 266 -11.29 -10.88 -2.30
CA VAL A 266 -10.46 -11.43 -3.36
C VAL A 266 -10.15 -12.92 -3.20
N GLY A 267 -10.40 -13.47 -2.03
CA GLY A 267 -10.16 -14.89 -1.79
C GLY A 267 -10.25 -15.27 -0.32
N THR A 268 -9.65 -16.43 -0.03
CA THR A 268 -9.56 -16.99 1.33
C THR A 268 -8.12 -17.40 1.58
N PHE A 269 -7.62 -17.07 2.77
CA PHE A 269 -6.32 -17.46 3.29
C PHE A 269 -6.53 -18.38 4.49
N THR A 270 -5.94 -19.58 4.48
CA THR A 270 -6.09 -20.56 5.54
C THR A 270 -4.76 -20.77 6.24
N ILE A 271 -4.73 -20.59 7.55
CA ILE A 271 -3.62 -21.04 8.39
C ILE A 271 -3.94 -22.48 8.82
N THR A 272 -3.11 -23.43 8.37
CA THR A 272 -3.23 -24.83 8.73
C THR A 272 -2.50 -25.13 10.04
N ALA A 273 -2.84 -26.23 10.69
CA ALA A 273 -2.08 -26.74 11.81
C ALA A 273 -0.60 -26.93 11.43
N ALA A 274 0.30 -26.72 12.39
CA ALA A 274 1.73 -26.92 12.19
C ALA A 274 2.14 -28.33 12.60
N LYS A 275 3.16 -28.86 11.95
CA LYS A 275 3.77 -30.14 12.35
C LYS A 275 4.69 -29.88 13.55
N PRO A 276 4.38 -30.40 14.76
CA PRO A 276 5.27 -30.30 15.92
C PRO A 276 6.44 -31.27 15.80
N SER A 277 7.46 -31.11 16.61
CA SER A 277 8.48 -32.13 16.80
C SER A 277 8.13 -33.00 18.01
N ILE A 278 8.40 -34.30 17.92
CA ILE A 278 8.24 -35.21 19.03
C ILE A 278 9.55 -35.97 19.26
N ARG A 279 9.98 -36.04 20.51
CA ARG A 279 11.15 -36.81 20.94
C ARG A 279 10.70 -37.84 21.96
N LEU A 280 11.12 -39.10 21.77
CA LEU A 280 10.94 -40.17 22.73
C LEU A 280 12.31 -40.61 23.29
N THR A 281 12.43 -40.61 24.59
CA THR A 281 13.55 -41.22 25.31
C THR A 281 13.06 -42.47 26.01
N ALA A 282 13.84 -43.54 26.00
CA ALA A 282 13.55 -44.78 26.67
C ALA A 282 14.77 -45.21 27.49
N GLU A 283 14.64 -45.26 28.79
CA GLU A 283 15.72 -45.56 29.71
C GLU A 283 15.38 -46.80 30.56
N THR A 284 16.35 -47.72 30.73
CA THR A 284 16.16 -48.87 31.62
C THR A 284 16.10 -48.41 33.07
N GLU A 285 15.03 -48.83 33.76
CA GLU A 285 14.81 -48.59 35.18
C GLU A 285 14.71 -49.94 35.92
N ASN A 286 15.37 -50.09 37.07
CA ASN A 286 15.22 -51.23 37.99
C ASN A 286 15.17 -52.61 37.34
N GLY A 287 16.18 -52.93 36.53
CA GLY A 287 16.43 -54.31 36.06
C GLY A 287 15.63 -54.73 34.85
N ASN A 288 14.32 -54.76 34.86
CA ASN A 288 13.46 -55.19 33.76
C ASN A 288 12.30 -54.26 33.45
N SER A 289 12.45 -53.00 33.80
CA SER A 289 11.52 -51.91 33.45
C SER A 289 12.21 -50.88 32.58
N VAL A 290 11.40 -50.16 31.75
CA VAL A 290 11.83 -49.06 30.92
C VAL A 290 10.93 -47.86 31.21
N HIS A 291 11.52 -46.73 31.55
CA HIS A 291 10.84 -45.46 31.62
C HIS A 291 10.87 -44.81 30.23
N LEU A 292 9.69 -44.55 29.71
CA LEU A 292 9.46 -43.85 28.46
C LEU A 292 9.08 -42.41 28.76
N TYR A 293 9.83 -41.47 28.21
CA TYR A 293 9.57 -40.04 28.34
C TYR A 293 9.40 -39.45 26.94
N ALA A 294 8.24 -38.84 26.66
CA ALA A 294 7.95 -38.20 25.41
C ALA A 294 7.80 -36.67 25.61
N LYS A 295 8.44 -35.92 24.75
CA LYS A 295 8.33 -34.45 24.70
C LYS A 295 7.89 -34.01 23.33
N VAL A 296 6.86 -33.15 23.28
CA VAL A 296 6.33 -32.54 22.08
C VAL A 296 6.67 -31.06 22.13
N ASP A 297 7.48 -30.59 21.18
CA ASP A 297 7.82 -29.22 21.03
C ASP A 297 7.00 -28.60 19.86
N GLY A 298 6.26 -27.55 20.16
CA GLY A 298 5.52 -26.77 19.17
C GLY A 298 6.41 -25.84 18.37
N VAL A 299 5.80 -24.98 17.55
CA VAL A 299 6.54 -23.94 16.85
C VAL A 299 7.01 -22.85 17.83
N ARG A 300 8.14 -22.23 17.54
CA ARG A 300 8.89 -21.34 18.46
C ARG A 300 8.03 -20.25 19.13
N ASN A 301 7.10 -19.64 18.42
CA ASN A 301 6.24 -18.56 18.93
C ASN A 301 4.79 -19.01 19.09
N GLY A 302 4.54 -20.32 18.99
CA GLY A 302 3.21 -20.88 19.06
C GLY A 302 2.75 -21.21 20.46
N SER A 303 1.53 -21.73 20.55
CA SER A 303 0.98 -22.28 21.77
C SER A 303 1.75 -23.54 22.18
N ILE A 304 1.81 -23.81 23.49
CA ILE A 304 2.31 -25.09 24.00
C ILE A 304 1.38 -26.19 23.47
N PRO A 305 1.92 -27.32 22.92
CA PRO A 305 1.11 -28.42 22.45
C PRO A 305 0.24 -28.97 23.58
N LEU A 306 -1.06 -29.08 23.31
CA LEU A 306 -2.05 -29.74 24.17
C LEU A 306 -2.48 -31.02 23.49
N GLY A 307 -2.89 -32.01 24.27
CA GLY A 307 -3.32 -33.29 23.76
C GLY A 307 -2.84 -34.45 24.60
N SER A 308 -2.62 -35.57 23.94
CA SER A 308 -2.20 -36.82 24.60
C SER A 308 -1.13 -37.57 23.79
N ILE A 309 -0.40 -38.42 24.50
CA ILE A 309 0.56 -39.34 23.92
C ILE A 309 0.05 -40.79 24.11
N SER A 310 0.05 -41.56 23.03
CA SER A 310 -0.10 -43.01 23.08
C SER A 310 1.26 -43.67 22.88
N PHE A 311 1.68 -44.51 23.81
CA PHE A 311 2.94 -45.25 23.75
C PHE A 311 2.76 -46.63 23.18
N TYR A 312 3.69 -47.06 22.35
CA TYR A 312 3.69 -48.35 21.65
C TYR A 312 4.99 -49.10 21.94
N GLN A 313 4.87 -50.43 22.09
CA GLN A 313 5.99 -51.37 22.14
C GLN A 313 5.81 -52.35 20.98
N ASP A 314 6.82 -52.50 20.12
CA ASP A 314 6.83 -53.41 18.99
C ASP A 314 5.53 -53.38 18.15
N GLY A 315 4.97 -52.15 17.97
CA GLY A 315 3.74 -51.92 17.24
C GLY A 315 2.44 -52.07 18.03
N THR A 316 2.49 -52.53 19.27
CA THR A 316 1.33 -52.72 20.14
C THR A 316 1.22 -51.57 21.13
N ILE A 317 0.00 -51.04 21.31
CA ILE A 317 -0.25 -49.98 22.29
C ILE A 317 -0.08 -50.51 23.72
N ILE A 318 0.73 -49.85 24.52
CA ILE A 318 1.00 -50.17 25.90
C ILE A 318 0.44 -49.17 26.90
N LYS A 319 0.28 -47.93 26.47
CA LYS A 319 -0.39 -46.87 27.22
C LYS A 319 -1.08 -45.95 26.24
N ALA A 320 -2.37 -45.76 26.38
CA ALA A 320 -3.18 -44.93 25.52
C ALA A 320 -3.46 -43.58 26.17
N GLN A 321 -3.41 -42.50 25.36
CA GLN A 321 -3.94 -41.16 25.67
C GLN A 321 -3.46 -40.59 27.00
N GLU A 322 -2.15 -40.75 27.32
CA GLU A 322 -1.55 -40.06 28.46
C GLU A 322 -1.53 -38.55 28.18
N LYS A 323 -2.17 -37.77 29.04
CA LYS A 323 -2.31 -36.32 28.87
C LYS A 323 -0.96 -35.60 28.95
N LEU A 324 -0.73 -34.70 28.03
CA LEU A 324 0.43 -33.81 28.08
C LEU A 324 0.31 -32.79 29.22
N VAL A 325 1.40 -32.71 29.99
CA VAL A 325 1.61 -31.63 30.97
C VAL A 325 2.79 -30.79 30.47
N TYR A 326 2.53 -29.57 30.08
CA TYR A 326 3.54 -28.67 29.47
C TYR A 326 4.28 -29.25 28.26
N GLY A 327 3.58 -30.08 27.45
CA GLY A 327 4.17 -30.70 26.27
C GLY A 327 4.89 -32.03 26.56
N GLU A 328 4.82 -32.57 27.77
CA GLU A 328 5.52 -33.77 28.22
C GLU A 328 4.54 -34.85 28.73
N ALA A 329 4.88 -36.08 28.50
CA ALA A 329 4.19 -37.25 29.06
C ALA A 329 5.18 -38.40 29.26
N ASP A 330 4.95 -39.22 30.28
CA ASP A 330 5.80 -40.33 30.57
C ASP A 330 4.98 -41.58 30.99
N THR A 331 5.62 -42.75 30.91
CA THR A 331 5.07 -44.00 31.40
C THR A 331 6.17 -44.98 31.68
N VAL A 332 5.89 -45.96 32.57
CA VAL A 332 6.83 -47.05 32.90
C VAL A 332 6.28 -48.38 32.38
N VAL A 333 7.08 -49.06 31.62
CA VAL A 333 6.81 -50.42 31.13
C VAL A 333 7.60 -51.41 31.96
N SER A 334 6.93 -52.29 32.68
CA SER A 334 7.55 -53.25 33.59
C SER A 334 7.39 -54.69 33.10
N GLY A 335 8.20 -55.61 33.63
CA GLY A 335 8.08 -57.02 33.34
C GLY A 335 8.65 -57.44 31.98
N LEU A 336 9.56 -56.65 31.42
CA LEU A 336 10.23 -56.97 30.17
C LEU A 336 11.20 -58.15 30.37
N LYS A 337 11.32 -59.04 29.35
CA LYS A 337 12.20 -60.18 29.39
C LYS A 337 13.66 -59.69 29.35
N ARG A 338 14.49 -60.23 30.27
CA ARG A 338 15.93 -59.96 30.28
C ARG A 338 16.59 -60.56 29.04
N GLY A 339 17.58 -59.87 28.50
CA GLY A 339 18.22 -60.19 27.22
C GLY A 339 17.36 -59.81 26.00
N GLY A 340 16.12 -59.33 26.20
CA GLY A 340 15.24 -58.89 25.13
C GLY A 340 15.58 -57.48 24.65
N SER A 341 15.35 -57.27 23.37
CA SER A 341 15.42 -55.93 22.72
C SER A 341 14.02 -55.52 22.32
N TYR A 342 13.66 -54.29 22.68
CA TYR A 342 12.31 -53.75 22.50
C TYR A 342 12.38 -52.43 21.78
N GLN A 343 11.43 -52.17 20.86
CA GLN A 343 11.31 -50.93 20.12
C GLN A 343 10.08 -50.16 20.61
N PHE A 344 10.28 -48.94 21.04
CA PHE A 344 9.22 -48.07 21.51
C PHE A 344 8.96 -46.92 20.55
N LYS A 345 7.71 -46.50 20.41
CA LYS A 345 7.28 -45.29 19.71
C LYS A 345 6.24 -44.55 20.53
N ALA A 346 6.16 -43.23 20.31
CA ALA A 346 5.14 -42.38 20.88
C ALA A 346 4.37 -41.66 19.74
N VAL A 347 3.06 -41.64 19.86
CA VAL A 347 2.18 -40.94 18.92
C VAL A 347 1.50 -39.82 19.68
N TYR A 348 1.70 -38.59 19.21
CA TYR A 348 1.03 -37.40 19.71
C TYR A 348 -0.28 -37.19 18.97
N GLU A 349 -1.35 -36.99 19.72
CA GLU A 349 -2.69 -36.64 19.25
C GLU A 349 -3.07 -35.29 19.86
N PRO A 350 -3.23 -34.23 19.04
CA PRO A 350 -3.55 -32.91 19.54
C PRO A 350 -4.99 -32.82 20.06
N ASP A 351 -5.19 -32.04 21.13
CA ASP A 351 -6.50 -31.54 21.51
C ASP A 351 -6.79 -30.22 20.80
N ASP A 352 -8.05 -29.95 20.53
CA ASP A 352 -8.52 -28.65 20.09
C ASP A 352 -8.46 -27.65 21.25
N LYS A 353 -8.00 -26.46 20.94
CA LYS A 353 -8.04 -25.32 21.82
C LYS A 353 -8.91 -24.24 21.18
N ASP A 354 -9.92 -23.78 21.91
CA ASP A 354 -10.85 -22.75 21.41
C ASP A 354 -11.53 -23.15 20.07
N GLY A 355 -11.78 -24.47 19.87
CA GLY A 355 -12.37 -24.98 18.65
C GLY A 355 -11.42 -25.04 17.45
N GLN A 356 -10.11 -24.97 17.70
CA GLN A 356 -9.07 -24.99 16.66
C GLN A 356 -7.95 -25.95 17.00
N THR A 357 -7.50 -26.69 15.98
CA THR A 357 -6.35 -27.60 16.09
C THR A 357 -5.08 -26.87 15.67
N TYR A 358 -4.15 -26.67 16.60
CA TYR A 358 -2.91 -25.90 16.35
C TYR A 358 -1.79 -26.76 15.77
N TYR A 359 -1.80 -28.06 16.05
CA TYR A 359 -0.74 -28.98 15.67
C TYR A 359 -1.29 -30.24 15.02
N GLU A 360 -0.50 -30.83 14.14
CA GLU A 360 -0.80 -32.10 13.52
C GLU A 360 -0.44 -33.26 14.44
N THR A 361 -1.09 -34.43 14.25
CA THR A 361 -0.65 -35.70 14.81
C THR A 361 0.74 -36.04 14.29
N VAL A 362 1.64 -36.47 15.16
CA VAL A 362 3.00 -36.86 14.81
C VAL A 362 3.46 -38.06 15.61
N THR A 363 4.27 -38.91 14.97
CA THR A 363 4.87 -40.10 15.57
C THR A 363 6.37 -39.89 15.77
N SER A 364 6.90 -40.28 16.91
CA SER A 364 8.33 -40.23 17.21
C SER A 364 9.15 -41.20 16.34
N GLU A 365 10.44 -40.90 16.23
CA GLU A 365 11.39 -41.93 15.88
C GLU A 365 11.34 -43.09 16.92
N ALA A 366 11.77 -44.27 16.51
CA ALA A 366 11.78 -45.41 17.37
C ALA A 366 12.95 -45.33 18.37
N ALA A 367 12.67 -45.55 19.64
CA ALA A 367 13.67 -45.77 20.68
C ALA A 367 13.84 -47.26 20.96
N THR A 368 15.05 -47.77 20.79
CA THR A 368 15.35 -49.19 21.02
C THR A 368 16.10 -49.35 22.34
N VAL A 369 15.62 -50.25 23.17
CA VAL A 369 16.23 -50.59 24.48
C VAL A 369 16.47 -52.07 24.57
N THR A 370 17.64 -52.48 25.04
CA THR A 370 17.98 -53.85 25.35
C THR A 370 18.08 -54.04 26.87
N ILE A 371 17.28 -54.90 27.41
CA ILE A 371 17.30 -55.23 28.84
C ILE A 371 18.49 -56.19 29.09
N LYS A 372 19.39 -55.78 29.99
CA LYS A 372 20.56 -56.57 30.30
C LYS A 372 20.16 -57.94 30.90
N GLU A 373 20.92 -58.98 30.57
CA GLU A 373 20.82 -60.27 31.27
C GLU A 373 21.37 -60.10 32.67
N ASP A 374 20.87 -60.88 33.63
CA ASP A 374 21.51 -61.00 34.91
C ASP A 374 22.90 -61.64 34.69
N SER A 375 23.94 -60.96 35.04
CA SER A 375 25.24 -61.63 35.20
C SER A 375 25.11 -62.54 36.36
N SER A 376 24.62 -63.77 36.06
CA SER A 376 24.73 -64.86 37.05
C SER A 376 26.21 -65.17 37.21
N THR A 377 26.80 -64.63 38.26
CA THR A 377 28.03 -65.09 38.78
C THR A 377 27.73 -66.56 39.30
N GLY A 378 27.88 -67.53 38.40
CA GLY A 378 27.96 -68.93 38.79
C GLY A 378 29.20 -69.13 39.66
N GLY A 379 29.01 -68.97 40.96
CA GLY A 379 29.93 -69.44 41.95
C GLY A 379 30.00 -70.97 42.00
N GLY A 380 30.81 -71.55 41.15
CA GLY A 380 31.22 -72.92 41.20
C GLY A 380 32.68 -72.96 41.73
N GLY A 381 32.81 -73.08 43.08
CA GLY A 381 34.08 -73.35 43.67
C GLY A 381 34.57 -74.75 43.29
N THR A 382 35.77 -74.84 42.83
CA THR A 382 36.61 -76.04 42.99
C THR A 382 38.04 -75.62 43.23
N THR A 383 38.49 -76.01 44.39
CA THR A 383 39.83 -76.04 44.92
C THR A 383 40.82 -76.71 43.97
N GLY A 384 42.00 -76.16 43.83
CA GLY A 384 43.15 -76.83 43.25
C GLY A 384 44.36 -75.95 43.12
N GLY A 385 45.31 -76.11 44.07
CA GLY A 385 46.56 -75.42 44.27
C GLY A 385 47.55 -75.50 43.13
N GLY A 386 48.56 -74.69 43.23
CA GLY A 386 49.76 -74.84 42.41
C GLY A 386 50.56 -73.54 42.28
N SER A 387 51.60 -73.49 43.03
CA SER A 387 52.73 -72.60 43.19
C SER A 387 53.39 -72.10 41.93
N SER A 388 53.95 -70.95 42.13
CA SER A 388 55.33 -70.51 41.87
C SER A 388 55.61 -69.49 40.73
N SER A 389 56.22 -68.48 41.23
CA SER A 389 57.44 -67.74 40.71
C SER A 389 57.35 -66.97 39.40
N GLY A 390 57.58 -65.69 39.52
CA GLY A 390 58.87 -65.09 39.32
C GLY A 390 58.89 -64.11 38.19
N GLY A 391 59.41 -62.90 38.42
CA GLY A 391 60.05 -62.03 37.47
C GLY A 391 59.36 -60.73 37.21
N SER A 392 59.61 -59.67 37.87
CA SER A 392 60.70 -58.71 37.72
C SER A 392 60.81 -58.05 36.34
N GLY A 393 60.76 -56.76 36.36
CA GLY A 393 61.21 -55.86 35.28
C GLY A 393 60.26 -54.71 35.01
N THR A 394 60.36 -53.64 35.72
CA THR A 394 61.09 -52.39 35.60
C THR A 394 60.78 -51.57 34.32
N THR A 395 60.45 -50.33 34.67
CA THR A 395 60.89 -49.05 34.13
C THR A 395 60.31 -48.48 32.87
N GLY A 396 59.97 -47.22 33.05
CA GLY A 396 60.14 -46.07 32.19
C GLY A 396 58.83 -45.59 31.57
N GLY A 397 58.40 -44.41 31.80
CA GLY A 397 59.01 -43.12 31.96
C GLY A 397 58.71 -42.24 30.79
N GLY A 398 58.27 -41.05 31.07
CA GLY A 398 58.24 -39.97 30.09
C GLY A 398 56.85 -39.50 29.68
N SER A 399 56.30 -38.48 30.28
CA SER A 399 56.55 -37.04 30.26
C SER A 399 56.43 -36.35 28.91
N SER A 400 55.69 -35.31 29.02
CA SER A 400 55.75 -33.97 28.40
C SER A 400 54.77 -33.76 27.23
N SER A 401 53.87 -32.83 27.44
CA SER A 401 53.95 -31.38 27.45
C SER A 401 53.78 -30.72 26.11
N GLY A 402 52.99 -29.72 26.18
CA GLY A 402 53.18 -28.51 25.38
C GLY A 402 52.16 -28.32 24.29
N GLY A 403 51.34 -27.38 24.44
CA GLY A 403 51.47 -25.97 24.16
C GLY A 403 50.80 -25.64 22.87
N GLY A 404 49.88 -24.81 22.79
CA GLY A 404 49.95 -23.40 22.89
C GLY A 404 49.59 -22.72 21.58
N GLY A 405 48.80 -21.73 21.61
CA GLY A 405 48.97 -20.55 20.78
C GLY A 405 47.86 -20.31 19.77
N THR A 406 46.96 -19.40 20.11
CA THR A 406 46.85 -17.99 19.71
C THR A 406 46.30 -17.78 18.29
N ALA A 407 45.15 -17.18 18.26
CA ALA A 407 44.90 -15.73 18.07
C ALA A 407 44.83 -15.25 16.61
N GLY A 408 43.91 -14.39 16.41
CA GLY A 408 43.79 -13.43 15.31
C GLY A 408 42.53 -13.60 14.48
N GLY A 409 41.57 -12.70 14.46
CA GLY A 409 41.60 -11.26 14.47
C GLY A 409 41.30 -10.72 13.08
N GLY A 410 40.30 -9.85 12.97
CA GLY A 410 40.06 -9.06 11.81
C GLY A 410 38.60 -9.12 11.33
N SER A 411 37.70 -8.23 11.77
CA SER A 411 37.44 -6.83 11.41
C SER A 411 37.37 -6.50 9.94
N SER A 412 36.22 -6.03 9.52
CA SER A 412 35.90 -4.78 8.81
C SER A 412 34.68 -5.02 7.90
N SER A 413 33.59 -4.34 8.14
CA SER A 413 33.25 -2.93 7.80
C SER A 413 32.79 -2.73 6.38
N GLY A 414 31.65 -2.04 6.28
CA GLY A 414 31.25 -1.18 5.22
C GLY A 414 30.22 -1.81 4.28
N GLY A 415 29.09 -1.22 4.05
CA GLY A 415 28.58 0.11 4.04
C GLY A 415 27.79 0.36 2.79
N SER A 416 26.66 0.95 3.00
CA SER A 416 25.95 1.84 2.09
C SER A 416 25.54 1.37 0.69
N GLY A 417 24.28 1.54 0.43
CA GLY A 417 23.66 1.62 -0.88
C GLY A 417 22.15 1.63 -0.71
#